data_857e1862785e9b7e75839973da5b53f1
#
_entry.id   857e1862785e9b7e75839973da5b53f1
#
_cell.length_a   1.000
_cell.length_b   1.000
_cell.length_c   1.000
_cell.angle_alpha   90.00
_cell.angle_beta   90.00
_cell.angle_gamma   90.00
#
_symmetry.space_group_name_H-M   'P 1'
#
loop_
_entity.id
_entity.type
_entity.pdbx_description
1 polymer ?
#
loop_
_entity_poly.entity_id
_entity_poly.type
_entity_poly.pdbx_seq_one_letter_code
_entity_poly.pdbx_strand_id
1 'polypeptide(L)'
;MITSLQNSTVKNIIKLSKSSERRKQNLFVIEGARELSLALNSGYKAESVFVCREVFGKTKYPDVLNQFTEDIIYEISEAVFEKIAYRG
;
A
#
# COMPACT_ATOMS: atom_id res chain seq x y z
N MET A 1 -12.50 -7.47 2.94
CA MET A 1 -11.08 -7.83 2.81
C MET A 1 -10.78 -8.35 1.42
N ILE A 2 -9.69 -7.87 0.83
CA ILE A 2 -9.26 -8.35 -0.49
C ILE A 2 -8.42 -9.59 -0.32
N THR A 3 -8.86 -10.70 -0.93
CA THR A 3 -8.19 -12.00 -0.81
C THR A 3 -7.68 -12.54 -2.15
N SER A 4 -7.89 -11.80 -3.24
CA SER A 4 -7.52 -12.28 -4.57
C SER A 4 -6.53 -11.35 -5.26
N LEU A 5 -5.52 -11.93 -5.89
CA LEU A 5 -4.58 -11.20 -6.74
C LEU A 5 -5.23 -10.72 -8.03
N GLN A 6 -6.45 -11.21 -8.33
CA GLN A 6 -7.19 -10.80 -9.51
C GLN A 6 -7.95 -9.49 -9.29
N ASN A 7 -8.00 -9.00 -8.05
CA ASN A 7 -8.59 -7.71 -7.76
C ASN A 7 -7.86 -6.61 -8.54
N SER A 8 -8.62 -5.74 -9.20
CA SER A 8 -8.04 -4.73 -10.09
C SER A 8 -7.11 -3.76 -9.36
N THR A 9 -7.44 -3.41 -8.13
CA THR A 9 -6.63 -2.48 -7.33
C THR A 9 -5.29 -3.13 -6.98
N VAL A 10 -5.32 -4.42 -6.62
CA VAL A 10 -4.11 -5.18 -6.33
C VAL A 10 -3.25 -5.34 -7.58
N LYS A 11 -3.89 -5.63 -8.72
CA LYS A 11 -3.16 -5.73 -9.98
C LYS A 11 -2.43 -4.45 -10.32
N ASN A 12 -3.02 -3.31 -10.00
CA ASN A 12 -2.37 -2.02 -10.28
C ASN A 12 -1.11 -1.83 -9.45
N ILE A 13 -1.09 -2.30 -8.21
CA ILE A 13 0.13 -2.24 -7.40
C ILE A 13 1.27 -2.98 -8.12
N ILE A 14 0.97 -4.16 -8.65
CA ILE A 14 1.95 -4.95 -9.37
C ILE A 14 2.42 -4.24 -10.64
N LYS A 15 1.49 -3.61 -11.36
CA LYS A 15 1.83 -2.83 -12.56
C LYS A 15 2.80 -1.68 -12.24
N LEU A 16 2.66 -1.08 -11.07
CA LEU A 16 3.48 0.04 -10.67
C LEU A 16 4.94 -0.33 -10.39
N SER A 17 5.28 -1.61 -10.48
CA SER A 17 6.68 -2.02 -10.46
C SER A 17 7.43 -1.57 -11.73
N LYS A 18 6.68 -1.25 -12.80
CA LYS A 18 7.26 -0.78 -14.05
C LYS A 18 7.34 0.75 -14.07
N SER A 19 8.50 1.28 -14.47
CA SER A 19 8.70 2.72 -14.51
C SER A 19 7.75 3.41 -15.48
N SER A 20 7.42 2.75 -16.60
CA SER A 20 6.48 3.31 -17.57
C SER A 20 5.09 3.51 -16.96
N GLU A 21 4.64 2.56 -16.14
CA GLU A 21 3.35 2.70 -15.48
C GLU A 21 3.38 3.78 -14.42
N ARG A 22 4.47 3.89 -13.68
CA ARG A 22 4.61 4.95 -12.66
C ARG A 22 4.51 6.34 -13.31
N ARG A 23 5.17 6.53 -14.45
CA ARG A 23 5.12 7.81 -15.17
C ARG A 23 3.73 8.07 -15.75
N LYS A 24 3.12 7.02 -16.33
CA LYS A 24 1.81 7.14 -16.94
C LYS A 24 0.74 7.53 -15.93
N GLN A 25 0.78 6.91 -14.75
CA GLN A 25 -0.22 7.14 -13.72
C GLN A 25 0.16 8.24 -12.75
N ASN A 26 1.41 8.66 -12.74
CA ASN A 26 1.96 9.60 -11.76
C ASN A 26 1.79 9.06 -10.33
N LEU A 27 2.05 7.77 -10.17
CA LEU A 27 1.92 7.06 -8.90
C LEU A 27 3.14 6.18 -8.69
N PHE A 28 3.45 5.91 -7.43
CA PHE A 28 4.44 4.91 -7.06
C PHE A 28 4.03 4.27 -5.75
N VAL A 29 4.64 3.13 -5.44
CA VAL A 29 4.30 2.35 -4.26
C VAL A 29 5.31 2.61 -3.16
N ILE A 30 4.80 2.84 -1.96
CA ILE A 30 5.61 2.94 -0.75
C ILE A 30 5.25 1.76 0.13
N GLU A 31 6.25 1.04 0.59
CA GLU A 31 6.04 -0.11 1.45
C GLU A 31 6.61 0.16 2.84
N GLY A 32 5.79 -0.14 3.85
CA GLY A 32 6.21 0.00 5.24
C GLY A 32 5.61 1.21 5.93
N ALA A 33 5.22 1.02 7.19
CA ALA A 33 4.57 2.09 7.97
C ALA A 33 5.53 3.26 8.22
N ARG A 34 6.82 2.97 8.45
CA ARG A 34 7.82 4.01 8.67
C ARG A 34 8.01 4.85 7.40
N GLU A 35 8.18 4.19 6.26
CA GLU A 35 8.38 4.85 4.98
C GLU A 35 7.15 5.67 4.60
N LEU A 36 5.97 5.16 4.88
CA LEU A 36 4.74 5.90 4.64
C LEU A 36 4.67 7.17 5.50
N SER A 37 5.03 7.04 6.77
CA SER A 37 5.06 8.20 7.68
C SER A 37 6.02 9.28 7.18
N LEU A 38 7.21 8.88 6.72
CA LEU A 38 8.19 9.81 6.18
C LEU A 38 7.67 10.50 4.92
N ALA A 39 7.02 9.75 4.04
CA ALA A 39 6.47 10.31 2.80
C ALA A 39 5.40 11.35 3.10
N LEU A 40 4.50 11.05 4.03
CA LEU A 40 3.45 12.01 4.40
C LEU A 40 4.04 13.29 4.97
N ASN A 41 5.08 13.18 5.79
CA ASN A 41 5.76 14.34 6.35
C ASN A 41 6.49 15.14 5.29
N SER A 42 6.79 14.53 4.14
CA SER A 42 7.45 15.19 3.02
C SER A 42 6.47 15.76 2.00
N GLY A 43 5.17 15.70 2.28
CA GLY A 43 4.17 16.33 1.43
C GLY A 43 3.55 15.41 0.38
N TYR A 44 3.92 14.13 0.35
CA TYR A 44 3.27 13.17 -0.56
C TYR A 44 1.86 12.88 -0.10
N LYS A 45 0.99 12.61 -1.05
CA LYS A 45 -0.39 12.23 -0.76
C LYS A 45 -0.63 10.80 -1.17
N ALA A 46 -1.36 10.05 -0.35
CA ALA A 46 -1.72 8.69 -0.67
C ALA A 46 -3.00 8.66 -1.49
N GLU A 47 -2.98 7.92 -2.59
CA GLU A 47 -4.19 7.67 -3.37
C GLU A 47 -4.97 6.49 -2.78
N SER A 48 -4.27 5.46 -2.36
CA SER A 48 -4.86 4.31 -1.69
C SER A 48 -3.83 3.70 -0.75
N VAL A 49 -4.33 3.08 0.32
CA VAL A 49 -3.50 2.48 1.36
C VAL A 49 -3.98 1.05 1.55
N PHE A 50 -3.05 0.10 1.55
CA PHE A 50 -3.37 -1.32 1.71
C PHE A 50 -2.78 -1.80 3.03
N VAL A 51 -3.60 -2.41 3.86
CA VAL A 51 -3.17 -2.86 5.18
C VAL A 51 -3.47 -4.34 5.38
N CYS A 52 -2.45 -5.06 5.84
CA CYS A 52 -2.60 -6.42 6.30
C CYS A 52 -2.56 -6.37 7.83
N ARG A 53 -3.68 -6.69 8.48
CA ARG A 53 -3.79 -6.54 9.94
C ARG A 53 -2.76 -7.36 10.70
N GLU A 54 -2.46 -8.56 10.22
CA GLU A 54 -1.49 -9.45 10.88
C GLU A 54 -0.10 -8.84 10.92
N VAL A 55 0.28 -8.16 9.83
CA VAL A 55 1.59 -7.50 9.73
C VAL A 55 1.56 -6.17 10.46
N PHE A 56 0.50 -5.38 10.24
CA PHE A 56 0.39 -4.04 10.81
C PHE A 56 0.30 -4.06 12.33
N GLY A 57 -0.25 -5.12 12.92
CA GLY A 57 -0.34 -5.24 14.37
C GLY A 57 1.01 -5.23 15.07
N LYS A 58 2.09 -5.45 14.35
CA LYS A 58 3.46 -5.46 14.88
C LYS A 58 4.22 -4.16 14.61
N THR A 59 3.57 -3.19 14.00
CA THR A 59 4.24 -1.94 13.62
C THR A 59 4.55 -1.06 14.82
N LYS A 60 5.61 -0.28 14.69
CA LYS A 60 5.96 0.77 15.65
C LYS A 60 5.29 2.10 15.32
N TYR A 61 4.48 2.13 14.26
CA TYR A 61 3.79 3.34 13.79
C TYR A 61 2.28 3.09 13.69
N PRO A 62 1.62 2.74 14.82
CA PRO A 62 0.22 2.31 14.76
C PRO A 62 -0.74 3.43 14.34
N ASP A 63 -0.35 4.68 14.55
CA ASP A 63 -1.22 5.81 14.27
C ASP A 63 -1.17 6.30 12.83
N VAL A 64 -0.33 5.68 11.99
CA VAL A 64 -0.16 6.16 10.62
C VAL A 64 -1.47 6.10 9.83
N LEU A 65 -2.33 5.12 10.10
CA LEU A 65 -3.60 4.97 9.40
C LEU A 65 -4.62 6.05 9.78
N ASN A 66 -4.43 6.71 10.92
CA ASN A 66 -5.35 7.76 11.37
C ASN A 66 -5.30 9.01 10.47
N GLN A 67 -4.31 9.11 9.62
CA GLN A 67 -4.15 10.26 8.72
C GLN A 67 -4.97 10.10 7.43
N PHE A 68 -5.65 8.97 7.26
CA PHE A 68 -6.39 8.68 6.03
C PHE A 68 -7.86 8.46 6.33
N THR A 69 -8.70 8.77 5.34
CA THR A 69 -10.12 8.43 5.41
C THR A 69 -10.31 6.97 5.05
N GLU A 70 -11.37 6.36 5.56
CA GLU A 70 -11.59 4.92 5.38
C GLU A 70 -11.82 4.52 3.93
N ASP A 71 -12.31 5.45 3.11
CA ASP A 71 -12.63 5.16 1.72
C ASP A 71 -11.40 4.84 0.88
N ILE A 72 -10.20 5.22 1.31
CA ILE A 72 -8.98 4.89 0.59
C ILE A 72 -8.17 3.77 1.26
N ILE A 73 -8.64 3.24 2.38
CA ILE A 73 -7.97 2.16 3.09
C ILE A 73 -8.59 0.82 2.69
N TYR A 74 -7.76 -0.07 2.20
CA TYR A 74 -8.17 -1.42 1.77
C TYR A 74 -7.48 -2.44 2.63
N GLU A 75 -8.26 -3.32 3.25
CA GLU A 75 -7.68 -4.42 4.00
C GLU A 75 -7.42 -5.60 3.07
N ILE A 76 -6.20 -6.15 3.12
CA ILE A 76 -5.79 -7.27 2.29
C ILE A 76 -5.41 -8.45 3.17
N SER A 77 -5.55 -9.66 2.62
CA SER A 77 -5.17 -10.87 3.32
C SER A 77 -3.64 -10.99 3.39
N GLU A 78 -3.17 -11.82 4.31
CA GLU A 78 -1.74 -12.08 4.45
C GLU A 78 -1.16 -12.66 3.16
N ALA A 79 -1.91 -13.55 2.51
CA ALA A 79 -1.47 -14.16 1.24
C ALA A 79 -1.29 -13.11 0.15
N VAL A 80 -2.22 -12.15 0.05
CA VAL A 80 -2.09 -11.07 -0.92
C VAL A 80 -0.92 -10.17 -0.56
N PHE A 81 -0.77 -9.85 0.72
CA PHE A 81 0.33 -9.00 1.18
C PHE A 81 1.68 -9.62 0.80
N GLU A 82 1.87 -10.91 1.05
CA GLU A 82 3.12 -11.59 0.73
C GLU A 82 3.46 -11.50 -0.75
N LYS A 83 2.46 -11.57 -1.61
CA LYS A 83 2.69 -11.52 -3.06
C LYS A 83 3.04 -10.11 -3.54
N ILE A 84 2.40 -9.08 -3.03
CA ILE A 84 2.67 -7.72 -3.49
C ILE A 84 3.89 -7.11 -2.79
N ALA A 85 4.20 -7.53 -1.57
CA ALA A 85 5.36 -7.04 -0.83
C ALA A 85 6.66 -7.69 -1.34
N TYR A 86 6.57 -8.91 -1.83
CA TYR A 86 7.74 -9.61 -2.35
C TYR A 86 8.01 -9.18 -3.79
N ARG A 87 9.05 -8.40 -3.94
CA ARG A 87 9.49 -7.94 -5.25
C ARG A 87 10.91 -8.37 -5.43
N GLY A 88 11.06 -9.55 -5.84
CA GLY A 88 12.38 -10.15 -6.02
C GLY A 88 13.29 -9.35 -6.91
#